data_c8a73a611ee62fd39ce837b5dd7a726d
#
_entry.id   c8a73a611ee62fd39ce837b5dd7a726d
#
_cell.length_a   1.000
_cell.length_b   1.000
_cell.length_c   1.000
_cell.angle_alpha   90.00
_cell.angle_beta   90.00
_cell.angle_gamma   90.00
#
_symmetry.space_group_name_H-M   'P 1'
#
loop_
_entity.id
_entity.type
_entity.pdbx_description
1 polymer ?
#
loop_
_entity_poly.entity_id
_entity_poly.type
_entity_poly.pdbx_seq_one_letter_code
_entity_poly.pdbx_strand_id
1 'polypeptide(L)'
;LYVNRWLYGARSEKILNSWFTYTFDDSRAIKNIDFIGTELFIVTERIVSSGNTEVDLEKIPFASDFKEPNATFEYHLDRKITEATSGVSIAYNNTTKISTITVPYKLTANMEFFGRYLASGETSTFVDDTGATQTLKPGQRFLATNTTDGTTTTINIANADVRNSKFIIGEPFVMHYRFSSQRLTESSGGQKSGEIISGRLQLKHFYIKFEDTGFFKVEVTPDNNTTSTHLFTGRFLGASSATIGQINLETGTFKVPIMSRADRVNIDVKNDTFLPTVLSSAEYEAMFHMRSRRI
;
A
#
# COMPACT_ATOMS: atom_id res chain seq x y z
N LEU A 1 -6.60 12.58 8.81
CA LEU A 1 -6.40 11.94 10.10
C LEU A 1 -4.92 11.89 10.44
N TYR A 2 -4.54 12.38 11.62
CA TYR A 2 -3.18 12.25 12.14
C TYR A 2 -3.14 11.14 13.19
N VAL A 3 -2.27 10.18 13.02
CA VAL A 3 -2.10 9.06 13.96
C VAL A 3 -0.71 9.13 14.56
N ASN A 4 -0.65 9.05 15.89
CA ASN A 4 0.61 8.94 16.62
C ASN A 4 0.78 7.52 17.15
N ARG A 5 1.87 6.89 16.76
CA ARG A 5 2.27 5.58 17.29
C ARG A 5 3.48 5.73 18.20
N TRP A 6 3.38 5.18 19.39
CA TRP A 6 4.49 5.13 20.35
C TRP A 6 4.70 3.73 20.88
N LEU A 7 5.92 3.44 21.26
CA LEU A 7 6.31 2.20 21.90
C LEU A 7 7.18 2.53 23.13
N TYR A 8 6.89 1.90 24.26
CA TYR A 8 7.69 1.99 25.45
C TYR A 8 8.58 0.76 25.59
N GLY A 9 9.85 0.96 25.97
CA GLY A 9 10.76 -0.10 26.36
C GLY A 9 10.52 -0.58 27.79
N ALA A 10 11.25 -1.62 28.18
CA ALA A 10 11.14 -2.25 29.50
C ALA A 10 11.42 -1.28 30.67
N ARG A 11 12.09 -0.15 30.42
CA ARG A 11 12.39 0.89 31.40
C ARG A 11 11.46 2.11 31.31
N SER A 12 10.28 1.95 30.71
CA SER A 12 9.32 3.04 30.47
C SER A 12 9.88 4.20 29.62
N GLU A 13 10.95 3.98 28.89
CA GLU A 13 11.49 4.91 27.92
C GLU A 13 10.71 4.82 26.60
N LYS A 14 10.43 5.95 25.97
CA LYS A 14 9.83 5.99 24.64
C LYS A 14 10.87 5.55 23.60
N ILE A 15 10.74 4.33 23.08
CA ILE A 15 11.61 3.79 22.04
C ILE A 15 11.17 4.28 20.66
N LEU A 16 9.88 4.41 20.45
CA LEU A 16 9.29 4.87 19.20
C LEU A 16 8.28 5.97 19.48
N ASN A 17 8.34 7.04 18.71
CA ASN A 17 7.33 8.09 18.66
C ASN A 17 7.28 8.61 17.22
N SER A 18 6.28 8.18 16.48
CA SER A 18 6.12 8.57 15.08
C SER A 18 4.70 9.06 14.81
N TRP A 19 4.62 10.06 13.95
CA TRP A 19 3.36 10.58 13.42
C TRP A 19 3.23 10.19 11.97
N PHE A 20 2.05 9.77 11.58
CA PHE A 20 1.70 9.52 10.19
C PHE A 20 0.29 10.01 9.90
N THR A 21 -0.01 10.23 8.63
CA THR A 21 -1.27 10.78 8.18
C THR A 21 -1.98 9.80 7.28
N TYR A 22 -3.30 9.64 7.50
CA TYR A 22 -4.20 9.05 6.53
C TYR A 22 -4.98 10.16 5.86
N THR A 23 -4.97 10.19 4.54
CA THR A 23 -5.77 11.10 3.73
C THR A 23 -6.96 10.33 3.19
N PHE A 24 -8.15 10.79 3.52
CA PHE A 24 -9.39 10.28 2.97
C PHE A 24 -9.82 11.12 1.77
N ASP A 25 -10.69 10.57 0.93
CA ASP A 25 -11.31 11.30 -0.16
C ASP A 25 -12.02 12.56 0.39
N ASP A 26 -11.78 13.72 -0.25
CA ASP A 26 -12.32 15.03 0.14
C ASP A 26 -13.86 15.08 0.16
N SER A 27 -14.52 14.12 -0.50
CA SER A 27 -15.98 13.97 -0.48
C SER A 27 -16.53 13.42 0.83
N ARG A 28 -15.66 13.05 1.80
CA ARG A 28 -16.05 12.39 3.05
C ARG A 28 -15.74 13.24 4.26
N ALA A 29 -16.72 13.33 5.16
CA ALA A 29 -16.54 13.93 6.47
C ALA A 29 -16.38 12.84 7.54
N ILE A 30 -15.29 12.88 8.31
CA ILE A 30 -15.09 12.01 9.46
C ILE A 30 -16.01 12.47 10.59
N LYS A 31 -16.93 11.62 11.05
CA LYS A 31 -17.89 11.91 12.12
C LYS A 31 -17.45 11.34 13.46
N ASN A 32 -16.88 10.17 13.48
CA ASN A 32 -16.40 9.53 14.70
C ASN A 32 -15.21 8.64 14.43
N ILE A 33 -14.38 8.47 15.46
CA ILE A 33 -13.18 7.63 15.44
C ILE A 33 -13.07 6.94 16.78
N ASP A 34 -12.86 5.62 16.77
CA ASP A 34 -12.62 4.87 17.99
C ASP A 34 -11.65 3.71 17.74
N PHE A 35 -10.96 3.28 18.80
CA PHE A 35 -10.06 2.13 18.78
C PHE A 35 -10.66 0.98 19.56
N ILE A 36 -10.73 -0.20 18.95
CA ILE A 36 -11.09 -1.45 19.62
C ILE A 36 -9.90 -2.42 19.46
N GLY A 37 -9.11 -2.55 20.51
CA GLY A 37 -7.87 -3.32 20.45
C GLY A 37 -6.85 -2.69 19.50
N THR A 38 -6.44 -3.41 18.45
CA THR A 38 -5.49 -2.96 17.41
C THR A 38 -6.19 -2.47 16.13
N GLU A 39 -7.49 -2.32 16.16
CA GLU A 39 -8.30 -1.93 15.02
C GLU A 39 -8.83 -0.50 15.22
N LEU A 40 -8.67 0.34 14.22
CA LEU A 40 -9.25 1.68 14.17
C LEU A 40 -10.59 1.61 13.43
N PHE A 41 -11.65 2.06 14.09
CA PHE A 41 -12.97 2.23 13.49
C PHE A 41 -13.21 3.69 13.20
N ILE A 42 -13.65 3.97 11.97
CA ILE A 42 -13.91 5.34 11.50
C ILE A 42 -15.31 5.37 10.93
N VAL A 43 -16.13 6.30 11.40
CA VAL A 43 -17.42 6.61 10.79
C VAL A 43 -17.25 7.80 9.87
N THR A 44 -17.49 7.59 8.59
CA THR A 44 -17.45 8.64 7.58
C THR A 44 -18.84 8.89 7.00
N GLU A 45 -19.08 10.13 6.60
CA GLU A 45 -20.32 10.58 5.96
C GLU A 45 -19.99 11.25 4.64
N ARG A 46 -20.74 10.93 3.60
CA ARG A 46 -20.64 11.62 2.30
C ARG A 46 -22.03 11.92 1.73
N ILE A 47 -22.10 12.95 0.92
CA ILE A 47 -23.29 13.28 0.17
C ILE A 47 -23.24 12.53 -1.16
N VAL A 48 -24.18 11.61 -1.38
CA VAL A 48 -24.24 10.78 -2.61
C VAL A 48 -25.12 11.35 -3.70
N SER A 49 -26.16 12.09 -3.32
CA SER A 49 -27.02 12.82 -4.24
C SER A 49 -27.69 13.96 -3.50
N SER A 50 -28.41 14.86 -4.21
CA SER A 50 -29.01 16.05 -3.61
C SER A 50 -29.90 15.70 -2.39
N GLY A 51 -29.35 15.90 -1.22
CA GLY A 51 -30.01 15.69 0.07
C GLY A 51 -29.89 14.27 0.68
N ASN A 52 -29.28 13.31 0.00
CA ASN A 52 -29.04 11.97 0.55
C ASN A 52 -27.61 11.84 1.07
N THR A 53 -27.52 11.38 2.30
CA THR A 53 -26.24 11.13 2.99
C THR A 53 -26.05 9.62 3.17
N GLU A 54 -24.86 9.13 2.86
CA GLU A 54 -24.43 7.76 3.14
C GLU A 54 -23.43 7.79 4.30
N VAL A 55 -23.61 6.89 5.25
CA VAL A 55 -22.71 6.73 6.40
C VAL A 55 -22.03 5.39 6.27
N ASP A 56 -20.71 5.43 6.20
CA ASP A 56 -19.86 4.25 6.13
C ASP A 56 -19.16 4.01 7.48
N LEU A 57 -19.11 2.77 7.93
CA LEU A 57 -18.25 2.32 9.01
C LEU A 57 -17.05 1.61 8.40
N GLU A 58 -15.90 2.20 8.52
CA GLU A 58 -14.64 1.68 8.00
C GLU A 58 -13.80 1.10 9.14
N LYS A 59 -13.06 0.04 8.87
CA LYS A 59 -12.16 -0.61 9.80
C LYS A 59 -10.76 -0.68 9.20
N ILE A 60 -9.77 -0.14 9.93
CA ILE A 60 -8.37 -0.18 9.55
C ILE A 60 -7.63 -1.03 10.59
N PRO A 61 -7.10 -2.21 10.23
CA PRO A 61 -6.27 -3.00 11.12
C PRO A 61 -4.86 -2.39 11.21
N PHE A 62 -4.34 -2.22 12.43
CA PHE A 62 -2.96 -1.79 12.67
C PHE A 62 -2.04 -2.94 13.12
N ALA A 63 -2.54 -4.17 13.10
CA ALA A 63 -1.70 -5.33 13.37
C ALA A 63 -0.68 -5.47 12.23
N SER A 64 0.60 -5.64 12.59
CA SER A 64 1.69 -5.80 11.61
C SER A 64 1.64 -7.14 10.85
N ASP A 65 0.86 -8.07 11.36
CA ASP A 65 0.68 -9.43 10.86
C ASP A 65 -0.71 -9.66 10.23
N PHE A 66 -1.45 -8.58 9.96
CA PHE A 66 -2.74 -8.70 9.29
C PHE A 66 -2.57 -9.29 7.90
N LYS A 67 -3.34 -10.33 7.63
CA LYS A 67 -3.37 -11.03 6.33
C LYS A 67 -4.81 -11.30 5.92
N GLU A 68 -5.03 -11.32 4.63
CA GLU A 68 -6.32 -11.79 4.10
C GLU A 68 -6.56 -13.26 4.49
N PRO A 69 -7.80 -13.69 4.68
CA PRO A 69 -8.11 -15.08 4.92
C PRO A 69 -7.45 -16.00 3.87
N ASN A 70 -6.72 -17.01 4.34
CA ASN A 70 -5.97 -17.97 3.52
C ASN A 70 -4.84 -17.36 2.66
N ALA A 71 -4.54 -16.07 2.82
CA ALA A 71 -3.47 -15.41 2.09
C ALA A 71 -2.14 -15.42 2.88
N THR A 72 -1.04 -15.30 2.16
CA THR A 72 0.29 -15.10 2.74
C THR A 72 0.58 -13.62 3.02
N PHE A 73 -0.23 -12.72 2.48
CA PHE A 73 -0.07 -11.26 2.63
C PHE A 73 -1.44 -10.56 2.54
N GLU A 74 -1.46 -9.27 2.85
CA GLU A 74 -2.60 -8.39 2.62
C GLU A 74 -2.51 -7.78 1.22
N TYR A 75 -3.64 -7.79 0.46
CA TYR A 75 -3.76 -7.01 -0.77
C TYR A 75 -3.80 -5.53 -0.42
N HIS A 76 -2.90 -4.76 -1.01
CA HIS A 76 -2.80 -3.31 -0.82
C HIS A 76 -3.91 -2.57 -1.57
N LEU A 77 -5.12 -2.68 -1.04
CA LEU A 77 -6.35 -2.14 -1.61
C LEU A 77 -7.23 -1.62 -0.47
N ASP A 78 -7.93 -0.52 -0.74
CA ASP A 78 -8.99 -0.03 0.14
C ASP A 78 -10.35 -0.61 -0.25
N ARG A 79 -11.30 -0.61 0.70
CA ARG A 79 -12.69 -1.01 0.50
C ARG A 79 -12.84 -2.35 -0.23
N LYS A 80 -12.13 -3.32 0.28
CA LYS A 80 -12.08 -4.67 -0.29
C LYS A 80 -13.44 -5.37 -0.20
N ILE A 81 -13.84 -5.95 -1.31
CA ILE A 81 -15.04 -6.77 -1.46
C ILE A 81 -14.69 -8.09 -2.14
N THR A 82 -15.43 -9.12 -1.80
CA THR A 82 -15.30 -10.45 -2.39
C THR A 82 -16.64 -10.91 -2.97
N GLU A 83 -16.62 -12.03 -3.69
CA GLU A 83 -17.85 -12.66 -4.17
C GLU A 83 -18.83 -13.04 -3.04
N ALA A 84 -18.34 -13.21 -1.81
CA ALA A 84 -19.12 -13.54 -0.63
C ALA A 84 -19.69 -12.31 0.11
N THR A 85 -19.32 -11.10 -0.31
CA THR A 85 -19.83 -9.86 0.31
C THR A 85 -21.33 -9.73 0.06
N SER A 86 -22.08 -9.46 1.14
CA SER A 86 -23.54 -9.32 1.06
C SER A 86 -23.97 -8.25 0.05
N GLY A 87 -24.93 -8.57 -0.80
CA GLY A 87 -25.47 -7.66 -1.83
C GLY A 87 -24.63 -7.57 -3.11
N VAL A 88 -23.52 -8.28 -3.21
CA VAL A 88 -22.77 -8.42 -4.48
C VAL A 88 -23.52 -9.40 -5.39
N SER A 89 -23.72 -9.01 -6.64
CA SER A 89 -24.29 -9.87 -7.67
C SER A 89 -23.43 -9.87 -8.93
N ILE A 90 -23.41 -11.02 -9.63
CA ILE A 90 -22.59 -11.22 -10.82
C ILE A 90 -23.49 -11.70 -11.95
N ALA A 91 -23.49 -10.97 -13.05
CA ALA A 91 -24.17 -11.33 -14.28
C ALA A 91 -23.16 -11.46 -15.42
N TYR A 92 -23.44 -12.35 -16.38
CA TYR A 92 -22.63 -12.48 -17.59
C TYR A 92 -23.49 -12.35 -18.83
N ASN A 93 -23.07 -11.53 -19.77
CA ASN A 93 -23.70 -11.37 -21.05
C ASN A 93 -22.89 -12.11 -22.13
N ASN A 94 -23.45 -13.22 -22.62
CA ASN A 94 -22.78 -14.07 -23.62
C ASN A 94 -22.60 -13.40 -24.99
N THR A 95 -23.43 -12.41 -25.32
CA THR A 95 -23.33 -11.68 -26.60
C THR A 95 -22.19 -10.68 -26.59
N THR A 96 -22.06 -9.90 -25.50
CA THR A 96 -21.01 -8.88 -25.35
C THR A 96 -19.74 -9.43 -24.72
N LYS A 97 -19.78 -10.67 -24.19
CA LYS A 97 -18.68 -11.31 -23.44
C LYS A 97 -18.21 -10.50 -22.23
N ILE A 98 -19.14 -9.84 -21.56
CA ILE A 98 -18.88 -9.01 -20.39
C ILE A 98 -19.50 -9.63 -19.16
N SER A 99 -18.70 -9.79 -18.10
CA SER A 99 -19.21 -10.01 -16.75
C SER A 99 -19.43 -8.67 -16.07
N THR A 100 -20.61 -8.51 -15.47
CA THR A 100 -21.02 -7.33 -14.73
C THR A 100 -21.17 -7.69 -13.26
N ILE A 101 -20.37 -7.09 -12.40
CA ILE A 101 -20.41 -7.24 -10.96
C ILE A 101 -21.05 -5.98 -10.38
N THR A 102 -22.20 -6.14 -9.73
CA THR A 102 -22.90 -5.03 -9.08
C THR A 102 -22.60 -5.06 -7.59
N VAL A 103 -22.13 -3.93 -7.07
CA VAL A 103 -21.84 -3.71 -5.66
C VAL A 103 -22.92 -2.81 -5.07
N PRO A 104 -23.50 -3.14 -3.89
CA PRO A 104 -24.64 -2.44 -3.33
C PRO A 104 -24.34 -1.06 -2.73
N TYR A 105 -23.15 -0.53 -2.97
CA TYR A 105 -22.73 0.79 -2.48
C TYR A 105 -21.91 1.53 -3.53
N LYS A 106 -21.85 2.84 -3.39
CA LYS A 106 -21.13 3.70 -4.30
C LYS A 106 -19.64 3.65 -4.01
N LEU A 107 -18.84 3.33 -5.02
CA LEU A 107 -17.40 3.41 -5.02
C LEU A 107 -16.96 4.61 -5.87
N THR A 108 -16.03 5.39 -5.37
CA THR A 108 -15.64 6.67 -5.98
C THR A 108 -14.39 6.56 -6.85
N ALA A 109 -13.57 5.55 -6.65
CA ALA A 109 -12.35 5.33 -7.41
C ALA A 109 -12.48 4.18 -8.42
N ASN A 110 -11.50 4.06 -9.30
CA ASN A 110 -11.37 2.90 -10.16
C ASN A 110 -11.08 1.66 -9.32
N MET A 111 -11.87 0.62 -9.53
CA MET A 111 -11.71 -0.65 -8.84
C MET A 111 -10.78 -1.56 -9.62
N GLU A 112 -9.98 -2.33 -8.90
CA GLU A 112 -9.15 -3.38 -9.48
C GLU A 112 -9.69 -4.76 -9.08
N PHE A 113 -9.66 -5.70 -10.02
CA PHE A 113 -10.13 -7.08 -9.84
C PHE A 113 -8.95 -8.04 -9.84
N PHE A 114 -8.85 -8.86 -8.80
CA PHE A 114 -7.84 -9.90 -8.66
C PHE A 114 -8.44 -11.23 -8.21
N GLY A 115 -7.84 -12.33 -8.66
CA GLY A 115 -8.10 -13.63 -8.04
C GLY A 115 -7.62 -13.64 -6.58
N ARG A 116 -8.47 -14.10 -5.65
CA ARG A 116 -8.11 -14.21 -4.24
C ARG A 116 -7.45 -15.54 -3.89
N TYR A 117 -6.81 -15.63 -2.74
CA TYR A 117 -6.39 -16.90 -2.17
C TYR A 117 -7.58 -17.78 -1.83
N LEU A 118 -7.43 -19.08 -2.02
CA LEU A 118 -8.48 -20.07 -1.85
C LEU A 118 -8.36 -20.78 -0.51
N ALA A 119 -9.46 -21.06 0.13
CA ALA A 119 -9.49 -22.00 1.25
C ALA A 119 -9.28 -23.44 0.73
N SER A 120 -8.93 -24.35 1.65
CA SER A 120 -8.77 -25.76 1.30
C SER A 120 -10.08 -26.33 0.70
N GLY A 121 -9.98 -26.90 -0.49
CA GLY A 121 -11.12 -27.45 -1.21
C GLY A 121 -11.90 -26.47 -2.09
N GLU A 122 -11.59 -25.18 -2.04
CA GLU A 122 -12.18 -24.20 -2.99
C GLU A 122 -11.52 -24.29 -4.37
N THR A 123 -12.30 -24.01 -5.39
CA THR A 123 -11.82 -23.84 -6.77
C THR A 123 -12.26 -22.47 -7.29
N SER A 124 -11.43 -21.86 -8.11
CA SER A 124 -11.73 -20.59 -8.77
C SER A 124 -11.47 -20.72 -10.25
N THR A 125 -12.52 -20.54 -11.05
CA THR A 125 -12.43 -20.67 -12.50
C THR A 125 -13.14 -19.50 -13.17
N PHE A 126 -12.71 -19.20 -14.39
CA PHE A 126 -13.42 -18.31 -15.30
C PHE A 126 -13.50 -18.96 -16.67
N VAL A 127 -14.43 -18.51 -17.50
CA VAL A 127 -14.51 -18.93 -18.91
C VAL A 127 -14.01 -17.77 -19.76
N ASP A 128 -13.02 -18.03 -20.59
CA ASP A 128 -12.45 -17.03 -21.49
C ASP A 128 -13.37 -16.74 -22.70
N ASP A 129 -12.98 -15.81 -23.55
CA ASP A 129 -13.73 -15.39 -24.75
C ASP A 129 -13.88 -16.50 -25.79
N THR A 130 -13.00 -17.50 -25.76
CA THR A 130 -13.09 -18.70 -26.62
C THR A 130 -14.05 -19.75 -26.10
N GLY A 131 -14.52 -19.62 -24.87
CA GLY A 131 -15.37 -20.59 -24.17
C GLY A 131 -14.60 -21.65 -23.38
N ALA A 132 -13.27 -21.53 -23.26
CA ALA A 132 -12.47 -22.44 -22.48
C ALA A 132 -12.50 -22.09 -20.98
N THR A 133 -12.64 -23.10 -20.13
CA THR A 133 -12.57 -22.93 -18.67
C THR A 133 -11.11 -22.86 -18.23
N GLN A 134 -10.76 -21.78 -17.58
CA GLN A 134 -9.42 -21.50 -17.04
C GLN A 134 -9.46 -21.41 -15.53
N THR A 135 -8.33 -21.64 -14.86
CA THR A 135 -8.17 -21.43 -13.43
C THR A 135 -7.80 -19.98 -13.16
N LEU A 136 -8.57 -19.29 -12.32
CA LEU A 136 -8.20 -17.96 -11.82
C LEU A 136 -7.23 -18.13 -10.65
N LYS A 137 -5.99 -17.67 -10.86
CA LYS A 137 -4.92 -17.76 -9.85
C LYS A 137 -4.94 -16.56 -8.89
N PRO A 138 -4.48 -16.73 -7.64
CA PRO A 138 -4.31 -15.61 -6.71
C PRO A 138 -3.44 -14.51 -7.31
N GLY A 139 -3.91 -13.25 -7.23
CA GLY A 139 -3.22 -12.09 -7.79
C GLY A 139 -3.28 -11.97 -9.32
N GLN A 140 -3.96 -12.87 -10.01
CA GLN A 140 -4.25 -12.71 -11.43
C GLN A 140 -5.23 -11.55 -11.60
N ARG A 141 -4.83 -10.53 -12.37
CA ARG A 141 -5.61 -9.30 -12.59
C ARG A 141 -6.41 -9.39 -13.87
N PHE A 142 -7.66 -8.91 -13.80
CA PHE A 142 -8.43 -8.54 -14.97
C PHE A 142 -8.61 -7.03 -15.04
N LEU A 143 -8.65 -6.50 -16.27
CA LEU A 143 -8.98 -5.10 -16.48
C LEU A 143 -10.46 -4.89 -16.17
N ALA A 144 -10.74 -4.02 -15.23
CA ALA A 144 -12.08 -3.65 -14.81
C ALA A 144 -12.40 -2.23 -15.28
N THR A 145 -13.63 -2.00 -15.68
CA THR A 145 -14.16 -0.65 -15.95
C THR A 145 -15.34 -0.40 -15.03
N ASN A 146 -15.36 0.74 -14.37
CA ASN A 146 -16.37 1.05 -13.36
C ASN A 146 -17.40 2.04 -13.88
N THR A 147 -18.64 1.82 -13.51
CA THR A 147 -19.75 2.76 -13.71
C THR A 147 -20.52 2.88 -12.41
N THR A 148 -20.76 4.09 -11.95
CA THR A 148 -21.51 4.38 -10.71
C THR A 148 -22.77 5.14 -11.04
N ASP A 149 -23.92 4.68 -10.53
CA ASP A 149 -25.25 5.23 -10.80
C ASP A 149 -25.86 6.02 -9.63
N GLY A 150 -25.06 6.50 -8.71
CA GLY A 150 -25.53 7.26 -7.54
C GLY A 150 -25.51 6.45 -6.25
N THR A 151 -26.01 5.22 -6.22
CA THR A 151 -26.08 4.38 -5.01
C THR A 151 -25.33 3.06 -5.14
N THR A 152 -25.17 2.56 -6.37
CA THR A 152 -24.48 1.30 -6.66
C THR A 152 -23.31 1.52 -7.60
N THR A 153 -22.36 0.61 -7.58
CA THR A 153 -21.26 0.58 -8.55
C THR A 153 -21.34 -0.71 -9.35
N THR A 154 -21.23 -0.57 -10.66
CA THR A 154 -21.14 -1.67 -11.61
C THR A 154 -19.74 -1.78 -12.14
N ILE A 155 -19.13 -2.95 -12.02
CA ILE A 155 -17.77 -3.27 -12.44
C ILE A 155 -17.85 -4.25 -13.59
N ASN A 156 -17.35 -3.86 -14.76
CA ASN A 156 -17.41 -4.67 -15.97
C ASN A 156 -16.04 -5.31 -16.25
N ILE A 157 -16.03 -6.62 -16.39
CA ILE A 157 -14.88 -7.42 -16.79
C ILE A 157 -15.12 -7.90 -18.21
N ALA A 158 -14.31 -7.45 -19.16
CA ALA A 158 -14.43 -7.85 -20.56
C ALA A 158 -13.75 -9.20 -20.83
N ASN A 159 -14.30 -9.94 -21.79
CA ASN A 159 -13.75 -11.19 -22.33
C ASN A 159 -13.57 -12.32 -21.31
N ALA A 160 -14.34 -12.29 -20.22
CA ALA A 160 -14.30 -13.35 -19.22
C ALA A 160 -15.64 -13.51 -18.52
N ASP A 161 -16.09 -14.75 -18.33
CA ASP A 161 -17.20 -15.10 -17.45
C ASP A 161 -16.66 -15.46 -16.07
N VAL A 162 -16.81 -14.54 -15.12
CA VAL A 162 -16.26 -14.65 -13.76
C VAL A 162 -17.27 -15.11 -12.71
N ARG A 163 -18.42 -15.64 -13.10
CA ARG A 163 -19.49 -16.09 -12.17
C ARG A 163 -19.03 -17.17 -11.20
N ASN A 164 -18.07 -18.01 -11.61
CA ASN A 164 -17.48 -19.07 -10.78
C ASN A 164 -16.10 -18.70 -10.22
N SER A 165 -15.72 -17.42 -10.33
CA SER A 165 -14.46 -16.93 -9.86
C SER A 165 -14.52 -16.56 -8.37
N LYS A 166 -13.41 -16.84 -7.68
CA LYS A 166 -13.14 -16.35 -6.33
C LYS A 166 -12.22 -15.16 -6.44
N PHE A 167 -12.72 -13.99 -6.10
CA PHE A 167 -12.02 -12.73 -6.36
C PHE A 167 -12.00 -11.81 -5.15
N ILE A 168 -11.11 -10.84 -5.24
CA ILE A 168 -11.08 -9.65 -4.41
C ILE A 168 -11.09 -8.43 -5.33
N ILE A 169 -11.93 -7.48 -5.01
CA ILE A 169 -12.00 -6.19 -5.68
C ILE A 169 -11.74 -5.11 -4.64
N GLY A 170 -10.98 -4.08 -4.99
CA GLY A 170 -10.73 -2.95 -4.10
C GLY A 170 -10.29 -1.72 -4.85
N GLU A 171 -10.29 -0.59 -4.14
CA GLU A 171 -9.78 0.68 -4.63
C GLU A 171 -8.26 0.72 -4.45
N PRO A 172 -7.47 0.91 -5.52
CA PRO A 172 -6.03 1.07 -5.39
C PRO A 172 -5.72 2.42 -4.75
N PHE A 173 -4.73 2.44 -3.88
CA PHE A 173 -4.20 3.66 -3.29
C PHE A 173 -2.67 3.67 -3.35
N VAL A 174 -2.08 4.85 -3.19
CA VAL A 174 -0.63 4.99 -3.18
C VAL A 174 -0.14 5.09 -1.74
N MET A 175 0.57 4.05 -1.28
CA MET A 175 1.35 4.16 -0.06
C MET A 175 2.50 5.13 -0.31
N HIS A 176 2.68 6.12 0.55
CA HIS A 176 3.75 7.10 0.49
C HIS A 176 4.36 7.31 1.86
N TYR A 177 5.66 7.06 1.96
CA TYR A 177 6.44 7.35 3.15
C TYR A 177 7.65 8.20 2.80
N ARG A 178 7.78 9.37 3.41
CA ARG A 178 8.94 10.26 3.28
C ARG A 178 9.84 10.13 4.48
N PHE A 179 11.10 9.80 4.24
CA PHE A 179 12.10 9.83 5.29
C PHE A 179 12.37 11.27 5.75
N SER A 180 12.49 11.45 7.06
CA SER A 180 12.96 12.73 7.61
C SER A 180 14.40 12.98 7.20
N SER A 181 14.80 14.25 7.13
CA SER A 181 16.19 14.63 6.82
C SER A 181 17.16 14.03 7.84
N GLN A 182 18.20 13.37 7.34
CA GLN A 182 19.23 12.74 8.18
C GLN A 182 20.12 13.81 8.79
N ARG A 183 20.36 13.69 10.09
CA ARG A 183 21.15 14.65 10.86
C ARG A 183 22.15 13.90 11.75
N LEU A 184 23.31 14.49 11.95
CA LEU A 184 24.26 14.02 12.94
C LEU A 184 24.01 14.73 14.27
N THR A 185 23.93 13.96 15.33
CA THR A 185 23.84 14.46 16.70
C THR A 185 25.12 14.15 17.45
N GLU A 186 25.62 15.10 18.21
CA GLU A 186 26.73 14.87 19.13
C GLU A 186 26.21 14.17 20.39
N SER A 187 26.90 13.12 20.83
CA SER A 187 26.63 12.45 22.10
C SER A 187 27.82 12.75 23.05
N SER A 188 27.58 13.56 24.06
CA SER A 188 28.57 13.81 25.10
C SER A 188 28.08 13.27 26.45
N GLY A 189 28.81 12.34 27.05
CA GLY A 189 28.53 11.85 28.40
C GLY A 189 27.20 11.12 28.61
N GLY A 190 26.66 10.48 27.57
CA GLY A 190 25.37 9.72 27.64
C GLY A 190 24.10 10.55 27.49
N GLN A 191 24.22 11.88 27.38
CA GLN A 191 23.10 12.75 26.98
C GLN A 191 23.22 13.10 25.52
N LYS A 192 22.07 13.06 24.80
CA LYS A 192 21.99 13.54 23.42
C LYS A 192 22.21 15.05 23.42
N SER A 193 23.41 15.47 23.01
CA SER A 193 23.73 16.86 22.70
C SER A 193 23.09 17.23 21.34
N GLY A 194 22.96 18.52 21.09
CA GLY A 194 22.24 19.03 19.91
C GLY A 194 22.77 18.57 18.55
N GLU A 195 22.11 18.98 17.49
CA GLU A 195 22.51 18.73 16.11
C GLU A 195 23.84 19.41 15.78
N ILE A 196 24.73 18.73 15.06
CA ILE A 196 25.98 19.31 14.57
C ILE A 196 25.69 20.21 13.36
N ILE A 197 25.56 21.49 13.59
CA ILE A 197 25.27 22.52 12.56
C ILE A 197 26.51 22.91 11.75
N SER A 198 27.71 22.68 12.29
CA SER A 198 28.99 23.21 11.73
C SER A 198 29.55 22.45 10.55
N GLY A 199 28.80 21.49 9.98
CA GLY A 199 29.28 20.66 8.89
C GLY A 199 28.27 20.43 7.76
N ARG A 200 28.69 19.64 6.79
CA ARG A 200 27.84 19.15 5.68
C ARG A 200 27.79 17.64 5.74
N LEU A 201 26.60 17.07 5.80
CA LEU A 201 26.37 15.64 5.66
C LEU A 201 26.04 15.35 4.20
N GLN A 202 26.91 14.61 3.52
CA GLN A 202 26.71 14.15 2.14
C GLN A 202 26.30 12.71 2.17
N LEU A 203 25.05 12.43 1.79
CA LEU A 203 24.55 11.06 1.65
C LEU A 203 25.12 10.44 0.39
N LYS A 204 25.62 9.21 0.50
CA LYS A 204 26.08 8.40 -0.63
C LYS A 204 25.04 7.39 -1.03
N HIS A 205 24.65 6.53 -0.10
CA HIS A 205 23.70 5.46 -0.32
C HIS A 205 22.69 5.40 0.82
N PHE A 206 21.52 4.90 0.48
CA PHE A 206 20.48 4.54 1.43
C PHE A 206 20.22 3.03 1.30
N TYR A 207 20.10 2.33 2.42
CA TYR A 207 19.87 0.90 2.49
C TYR A 207 18.53 0.70 3.20
N ILE A 208 17.55 0.16 2.49
CA ILE A 208 16.21 -0.10 3.01
C ILE A 208 16.09 -1.59 3.22
N LYS A 209 15.89 -2.01 4.47
CA LYS A 209 15.57 -3.39 4.82
C LYS A 209 14.08 -3.61 4.73
N PHE A 210 13.68 -4.67 4.06
CA PHE A 210 12.29 -5.03 3.82
C PHE A 210 12.07 -6.52 4.06
N GLU A 211 10.84 -6.89 4.37
CA GLU A 211 10.41 -8.26 4.65
C GLU A 211 9.10 -8.53 3.91
N ASP A 212 8.93 -9.76 3.38
CA ASP A 212 7.71 -10.20 2.71
C ASP A 212 7.12 -9.16 1.75
N THR A 213 7.98 -8.54 0.94
CA THR A 213 7.64 -7.40 0.08
C THR A 213 7.61 -7.81 -1.39
N GLY A 214 6.54 -7.42 -2.07
CA GLY A 214 6.37 -7.69 -3.50
C GLY A 214 6.84 -6.54 -4.39
N PHE A 215 6.63 -5.30 -3.98
CA PHE A 215 6.98 -4.12 -4.78
C PHE A 215 7.12 -2.87 -3.92
N PHE A 216 8.04 -2.01 -4.27
CA PHE A 216 8.08 -0.59 -3.93
C PHE A 216 8.99 0.17 -4.89
N LYS A 217 8.85 1.48 -4.91
CA LYS A 217 9.75 2.40 -5.61
C LYS A 217 10.30 3.43 -4.65
N VAL A 218 11.57 3.80 -4.85
CA VAL A 218 12.22 4.85 -4.08
C VAL A 218 12.48 6.03 -5.02
N GLU A 219 11.89 7.16 -4.70
CA GLU A 219 12.09 8.40 -5.42
C GLU A 219 13.08 9.28 -4.64
N VAL A 220 14.16 9.64 -5.28
CA VAL A 220 15.19 10.53 -4.73
C VAL A 220 15.09 11.86 -5.46
N THR A 221 14.69 12.90 -4.74
CA THR A 221 14.48 14.24 -5.30
C THR A 221 15.45 15.24 -4.66
N PRO A 222 16.61 15.50 -5.28
CA PRO A 222 17.50 16.58 -4.82
C PRO A 222 16.89 17.94 -5.13
N ASP A 223 17.21 18.95 -4.29
CA ASP A 223 16.82 20.33 -4.57
C ASP A 223 17.40 20.78 -5.92
N ASN A 224 16.57 21.42 -6.73
CA ASN A 224 16.92 21.96 -8.05
C ASN A 224 17.43 20.92 -9.06
N ASN A 225 17.07 19.65 -8.90
CA ASN A 225 17.42 18.60 -9.83
C ASN A 225 16.24 17.65 -10.09
N THR A 226 16.33 16.84 -11.13
CA THR A 226 15.30 15.86 -11.50
C THR A 226 15.25 14.72 -10.49
N THR A 227 14.05 14.22 -10.23
CA THR A 227 13.82 13.03 -9.40
C THR A 227 14.35 11.79 -10.10
N SER A 228 15.14 11.00 -9.40
CA SER A 228 15.53 9.65 -9.83
C SER A 228 14.64 8.61 -9.14
N THR A 229 14.19 7.62 -9.90
CA THR A 229 13.31 6.55 -9.40
C THR A 229 14.03 5.21 -9.46
N HIS A 230 14.06 4.51 -8.35
CA HIS A 230 14.64 3.18 -8.20
C HIS A 230 13.53 2.19 -7.85
N LEU A 231 13.34 1.17 -8.70
CA LEU A 231 12.26 0.20 -8.57
C LEU A 231 12.79 -1.08 -7.93
N PHE A 232 12.08 -1.58 -6.92
CA PHE A 232 12.21 -2.93 -6.40
C PHE A 232 11.00 -3.76 -6.84
N THR A 233 11.25 -4.94 -7.36
CA THR A 233 10.21 -5.94 -7.64
C THR A 233 10.65 -7.29 -7.10
N GLY A 234 9.77 -8.01 -6.42
CA GLY A 234 10.04 -9.35 -5.90
C GLY A 234 10.22 -10.43 -6.97
N ARG A 235 10.18 -10.05 -8.26
CA ARG A 235 10.37 -10.98 -9.39
C ARG A 235 11.78 -10.87 -9.95
N PHE A 236 12.63 -11.83 -9.61
CA PHE A 236 13.92 -11.99 -10.26
C PHE A 236 13.85 -13.04 -11.34
N LEU A 237 14.20 -12.68 -12.58
CA LEU A 237 14.32 -13.63 -13.67
C LEU A 237 15.37 -14.70 -13.32
N GLY A 238 14.97 -15.98 -13.36
CA GLY A 238 15.88 -17.10 -13.07
C GLY A 238 15.96 -17.49 -11.60
N ALA A 239 15.25 -16.82 -10.68
CA ALA A 239 15.14 -17.30 -9.31
C ALA A 239 14.28 -18.57 -9.25
N SER A 240 14.70 -19.58 -8.48
CA SER A 240 13.96 -20.83 -8.30
C SER A 240 12.61 -20.61 -7.57
N SER A 241 12.47 -19.52 -6.83
CA SER A 241 11.24 -19.07 -6.18
C SER A 241 10.23 -18.44 -7.15
N ALA A 242 10.67 -18.00 -8.35
CA ALA A 242 9.83 -17.33 -9.32
C ALA A 242 8.96 -18.32 -10.11
N THR A 243 7.80 -18.67 -9.58
CA THR A 243 6.82 -19.51 -10.27
C THR A 243 5.84 -18.66 -11.04
N ILE A 244 5.61 -18.98 -12.32
CA ILE A 244 4.63 -18.25 -13.15
C ILE A 244 3.23 -18.41 -12.56
N GLY A 245 2.57 -17.28 -12.31
CA GLY A 245 1.21 -17.23 -11.73
C GLY A 245 1.16 -17.33 -10.21
N GLN A 246 2.30 -17.15 -9.54
CA GLN A 246 2.38 -16.91 -8.10
C GLN A 246 2.94 -15.52 -7.83
N ILE A 247 2.52 -14.96 -6.69
CA ILE A 247 3.06 -13.70 -6.18
C ILE A 247 4.30 -14.03 -5.38
N ASN A 248 5.45 -13.52 -5.82
CA ASN A 248 6.70 -13.66 -5.09
C ASN A 248 6.88 -12.50 -4.12
N LEU A 249 7.11 -12.85 -2.87
CA LEU A 249 7.51 -11.93 -1.81
C LEU A 249 8.96 -12.21 -1.45
N GLU A 250 9.73 -11.16 -1.28
CA GLU A 250 11.15 -11.24 -0.97
C GLU A 250 11.46 -10.50 0.33
N THR A 251 12.52 -10.95 0.99
CA THR A 251 13.07 -10.32 2.19
C THR A 251 14.53 -9.99 1.94
N GLY A 252 14.95 -8.76 2.24
CA GLY A 252 16.32 -8.36 1.97
C GLY A 252 16.64 -6.90 2.24
N THR A 253 17.66 -6.41 1.54
CA THR A 253 18.09 -5.01 1.63
C THR A 253 18.21 -4.42 0.23
N PHE A 254 17.55 -3.31 0.01
CA PHE A 254 17.59 -2.56 -1.24
C PHE A 254 18.50 -1.34 -1.10
N LYS A 255 19.53 -1.27 -1.94
CA LYS A 255 20.51 -0.18 -1.94
C LYS A 255 20.13 0.86 -2.98
N VAL A 256 20.04 2.12 -2.55
CA VAL A 256 19.68 3.28 -3.40
C VAL A 256 20.80 4.30 -3.37
N PRO A 257 21.35 4.72 -4.52
CA PRO A 257 22.30 5.81 -4.59
C PRO A 257 21.58 7.16 -4.38
N ILE A 258 22.10 8.00 -3.50
CA ILE A 258 21.54 9.33 -3.19
C ILE A 258 22.42 10.45 -3.75
N MET A 259 23.73 10.41 -3.48
CA MET A 259 24.76 11.35 -3.96
C MET A 259 24.39 12.83 -3.78
N SER A 260 23.69 13.16 -2.68
CA SER A 260 23.21 14.51 -2.38
C SER A 260 23.42 14.89 -0.91
N ARG A 261 23.27 16.17 -0.61
CA ARG A 261 23.32 16.65 0.77
C ARG A 261 22.03 16.24 1.51
N ALA A 262 22.18 15.84 2.77
CA ALA A 262 21.08 15.38 3.60
C ALA A 262 19.96 16.43 3.81
N ASP A 263 20.35 17.71 3.84
CA ASP A 263 19.44 18.86 4.01
C ASP A 263 18.80 19.36 2.70
N ARG A 264 19.13 18.73 1.55
CA ARG A 264 18.71 19.14 0.21
C ARG A 264 18.23 17.98 -0.66
N VAL A 265 17.72 16.95 -0.05
CA VAL A 265 17.18 15.80 -0.75
C VAL A 265 15.98 15.26 -0.02
N ASN A 266 14.92 14.96 -0.76
CA ASN A 266 13.80 14.19 -0.28
C ASN A 266 13.96 12.75 -0.75
N ILE A 267 13.72 11.81 0.16
CA ILE A 267 13.75 10.37 -0.13
C ILE A 267 12.37 9.82 0.20
N ASP A 268 11.65 9.44 -0.83
CA ASP A 268 10.28 8.96 -0.76
C ASP A 268 10.21 7.48 -1.13
N VAL A 269 9.55 6.67 -0.33
CA VAL A 269 9.17 5.29 -0.68
C VAL A 269 7.69 5.29 -1.03
N LYS A 270 7.35 4.72 -2.19
CA LYS A 270 5.97 4.63 -2.66
C LYS A 270 5.66 3.23 -3.15
N ASN A 271 4.41 2.83 -2.95
CA ASN A 271 3.85 1.66 -3.60
C ASN A 271 2.48 2.05 -4.19
N ASP A 272 2.35 1.87 -5.49
CA ASP A 272 1.14 2.11 -6.29
C ASP A 272 0.56 0.81 -6.87
N THR A 273 0.94 -0.33 -6.29
CA THR A 273 0.46 -1.65 -6.69
C THR A 273 -0.32 -2.32 -5.56
N PHE A 274 -1.05 -3.38 -5.89
CA PHE A 274 -1.75 -4.21 -4.90
C PHE A 274 -0.83 -5.11 -4.05
N LEU A 275 0.48 -5.14 -4.35
CA LEU A 275 1.45 -5.96 -3.65
C LEU A 275 1.85 -5.35 -2.31
N PRO A 276 2.14 -6.17 -1.30
CA PRO A 276 2.53 -5.67 0.01
C PRO A 276 3.91 -5.01 0.00
N THR A 277 4.09 -4.06 0.91
CA THR A 277 5.37 -3.41 1.21
C THR A 277 5.55 -3.35 2.71
N VAL A 278 6.49 -4.11 3.24
CA VAL A 278 6.84 -4.10 4.66
C VAL A 278 8.28 -3.61 4.82
N LEU A 279 8.44 -2.43 5.39
CA LEU A 279 9.75 -1.82 5.64
C LEU A 279 10.12 -2.04 7.10
N SER A 280 11.24 -2.73 7.37
CA SER A 280 11.68 -3.03 8.74
C SER A 280 12.63 -1.96 9.29
N SER A 281 13.58 -1.48 8.49
CA SER A 281 14.52 -0.43 8.88
C SER A 281 15.14 0.24 7.67
N ALA A 282 15.80 1.38 7.90
CA ALA A 282 16.63 2.03 6.91
C ALA A 282 17.94 2.53 7.52
N GLU A 283 19.02 2.36 6.77
CA GLU A 283 20.36 2.83 7.12
C GLU A 283 20.91 3.71 5.99
N TYR A 284 21.83 4.59 6.30
CA TYR A 284 22.48 5.42 5.28
C TYR A 284 24.00 5.43 5.42
N GLU A 285 24.68 5.50 4.29
CA GLU A 285 26.10 5.76 4.17
C GLU A 285 26.31 7.22 3.80
N ALA A 286 27.11 7.93 4.58
CA ALA A 286 27.35 9.35 4.36
C ALA A 286 28.79 9.77 4.65
N MET A 287 29.18 10.89 4.08
CA MET A 287 30.43 11.60 4.44
C MET A 287 30.08 12.89 5.14
N PHE A 288 30.75 13.14 6.26
CA PHE A 288 30.62 14.37 7.00
C PHE A 288 31.85 15.27 6.74
N HIS A 289 31.62 16.50 6.30
CA HIS A 289 32.65 17.51 6.07
C HIS A 289 32.47 18.67 7.05
N MET A 290 33.41 18.84 7.97
CA MET A 290 33.42 20.01 8.84
C MET A 290 33.71 21.26 8.02
N ARG A 291 32.98 22.34 8.30
CA ARG A 291 33.34 23.64 7.75
C ARG A 291 34.56 24.15 8.50
N SER A 292 35.64 24.47 7.79
CA SER A 292 36.75 25.23 8.40
C SER A 292 36.19 26.58 8.81
N ARG A 293 36.37 26.94 10.10
CA ARG A 293 36.17 28.33 10.53
C ARG A 293 37.24 29.16 9.83
N ARG A 294 36.81 30.03 8.92
CA ARG A 294 37.66 31.15 8.57
C ARG A 294 37.64 32.09 9.77
N ILE A 295 38.78 32.22 10.44
CA ILE A 295 39.04 33.24 11.45
C ILE A 295 39.22 34.56 10.71
#